data_024d867a5d4e85b38125e61898ded779
#
_entry.id   024d867a5d4e85b38125e61898ded779
#
_cell.length_a   1.000
_cell.length_b   1.000
_cell.length_c   1.000
_cell.angle_alpha   90.00
_cell.angle_beta   90.00
_cell.angle_gamma   90.00
#
_symmetry.space_group_name_H-M   'P 1'
#
loop_
_entity.id
_entity.type
_entity.pdbx_description
1 polymer ?
#
loop_
_entity_poly.entity_id
_entity_poly.type
_entity_poly.pdbx_seq_one_letter_code
_entity_poly.pdbx_strand_id
1 'polypeptide(L)' 'EIHLDTSQYTYRFFEKFGFSVNQISKNGYGEGLDKYDMILKEYSKL' A
#
# COMPACT_ATOMS: atom_id res chain seq x y z
N GLU A 1 1.94 -8.61 11.12
CA GLU A 1 1.48 -8.09 9.83
C GLU A 1 0.98 -6.69 9.98
N ILE A 2 1.43 -5.80 9.11
CA ILE A 2 1.00 -4.40 9.16
C ILE A 2 0.31 -4.07 7.86
N HIS A 3 -0.86 -3.46 7.96
CA HIS A 3 -1.63 -3.07 6.79
C HIS A 3 -1.78 -1.56 6.75
N LEU A 4 -1.75 -1.02 5.54
CA LEU A 4 -2.05 0.40 5.38
C LEU A 4 -2.69 0.59 4.02
N ASP A 5 -3.35 1.72 3.85
CA ASP A 5 -3.93 2.10 2.58
C ASP A 5 -3.25 3.37 2.10
N THR A 6 -3.04 3.45 0.80
CA THR A 6 -2.43 4.63 0.23
C THR A 6 -2.93 4.78 -1.20
N SER A 7 -2.54 5.86 -1.85
CA SER A 7 -3.00 6.12 -3.20
C SER A 7 -1.96 5.69 -4.22
N GLN A 8 -2.34 5.76 -5.50
CA GLN A 8 -1.42 5.45 -6.56
C GLN A 8 -0.24 6.42 -6.60
N TYR A 9 -0.35 7.54 -5.90
CA TYR A 9 0.72 8.53 -5.91
C TYR A 9 1.79 8.27 -4.87
N THR A 10 1.47 7.50 -3.84
CA THR A 10 2.42 7.33 -2.75
C THR A 10 2.76 5.88 -2.44
N TYR A 11 2.16 4.93 -3.13
CA TYR A 11 2.41 3.53 -2.76
C TYR A 11 3.88 3.14 -2.93
N ARG A 12 4.58 3.76 -3.86
CA ARG A 12 5.98 3.41 -4.08
C ARG A 12 6.86 3.82 -2.91
N PHE A 13 6.45 4.89 -2.21
CA PHE A 13 7.17 5.30 -1.03
C PHE A 13 7.17 4.17 0.00
N PHE A 14 6.04 3.52 0.16
CA PHE A 14 5.94 2.43 1.13
C PHE A 14 6.61 1.15 0.63
N GLU A 15 6.70 0.97 -0.67
CA GLU A 15 7.42 -0.18 -1.18
C GLU A 15 8.89 -0.15 -0.76
N LYS A 16 9.43 1.04 -0.60
CA LYS A 16 10.80 1.17 -0.15
C LYS A 16 11.02 0.63 1.25
N PHE A 17 9.98 0.56 2.03
CA PHE A 17 10.06 0.07 3.39
C PHE A 17 9.68 -1.40 3.51
N GLY A 18 9.43 -2.04 2.39
CA GLY A 18 9.15 -3.46 2.41
C GLY A 18 7.68 -3.82 2.26
N PHE A 19 6.81 -2.82 2.13
CA PHE A 19 5.40 -3.10 1.92
C PHE A 19 5.19 -3.58 0.49
N SER A 20 4.19 -4.44 0.32
CA SER A 20 3.80 -4.92 -0.99
C SER A 20 2.36 -4.55 -1.23
N VAL A 21 2.01 -4.35 -2.48
CA VAL A 21 0.62 -4.08 -2.83
C VAL A 21 -0.15 -5.38 -2.72
N ASN A 22 -1.18 -5.39 -1.90
CA ASN A 22 -2.00 -6.56 -1.71
C ASN A 22 -3.23 -6.50 -2.60
N GLN A 23 -3.85 -5.34 -2.70
CA GLN A 23 -5.06 -5.19 -3.49
C GLN A 23 -5.19 -3.75 -3.94
N ILE A 24 -5.74 -3.55 -5.12
CA ILE A 24 -5.96 -2.22 -5.65
C ILE A 24 -7.46 -2.07 -5.88
N SER A 25 -8.02 -1.00 -5.32
CA SER A 25 -9.42 -0.68 -5.54
C SER A 25 -9.48 0.56 -6.39
N LYS A 26 -9.89 0.41 -7.64
CA LYS A 26 -9.93 1.54 -8.54
C LYS A 26 -10.93 2.55 -8.03
N ASN A 27 -10.49 3.80 -7.97
CA ASN A 27 -11.31 4.89 -7.46
C ASN A 27 -11.76 4.64 -6.02
N GLY A 28 -10.95 3.90 -5.25
CA GLY A 28 -11.35 3.54 -3.89
C GLY A 28 -11.48 4.72 -2.95
N TYR A 29 -10.74 5.81 -3.21
CA TYR A 29 -10.87 7.01 -2.40
C TYR A 29 -11.77 8.04 -3.05
N GLY A 30 -12.05 7.87 -4.35
CA GLY A 30 -12.84 8.82 -5.09
C GLY A 30 -12.44 8.73 -6.53
N GLU A 31 -13.15 9.46 -7.37
CA GLU A 31 -12.90 9.39 -8.78
C GLU A 31 -11.49 9.81 -9.10
N GLY A 32 -10.77 8.98 -9.83
CA GLY A 32 -9.41 9.28 -10.20
C GLY A 32 -8.39 9.02 -9.12
N LEU A 33 -8.82 8.51 -7.96
CA LEU A 33 -7.91 8.28 -6.85
C LEU A 33 -8.08 6.86 -6.37
N ASP A 34 -7.15 6.01 -6.74
CA ASP A 34 -7.23 4.59 -6.43
C ASP A 34 -6.73 4.32 -5.01
N LYS A 35 -7.26 3.26 -4.44
CA LYS A 35 -6.86 2.86 -3.10
C LYS A 35 -5.97 1.62 -3.22
N TYR A 36 -4.77 1.73 -2.70
CA TYR A 36 -3.81 0.63 -2.69
C TYR A 36 -3.73 0.09 -1.28
N ASP A 37 -4.15 -1.15 -1.12
CA ASP A 37 -4.05 -1.81 0.17
C ASP A 37 -2.69 -2.46 0.22
N MET A 38 -1.86 -2.07 1.16
CA MET A 38 -0.50 -2.56 1.24
C MET A 38 -0.28 -3.34 2.52
N ILE A 39 0.64 -4.27 2.47
CA ILE A 39 0.87 -5.16 3.58
C ILE A 39 2.37 -5.36 3.78
N LEU A 40 2.77 -5.34 5.02
CA LEU A 40 4.13 -5.69 5.42
C LEU A 40 4.03 -6.97 6.23
N LYS A 41 4.44 -8.07 5.63
CA LYS A 41 4.23 -9.37 6.25
C LYS A 41 5.13 -9.63 7.40
N GLU A 42 6.38 -9.20 7.29
CA GLU A 42 7.24 -9.35 8.43
C GLU A 42 8.31 -8.33 8.31
N TYR A 43 8.72 -7.75 9.38
CA TYR A 43 9.79 -6.84 9.33
C TYR A 43 10.97 -7.50 9.89
N SER A 44 12.06 -7.04 9.45
CA SER A 44 13.30 -7.58 9.79
C SER A 44 13.51 -7.45 11.21
N LYS A 45 13.96 -8.45 11.78
CA LYS A 45 14.37 -8.37 13.04
C LYS A 45 15.70 -8.64 13.13
N LEU A 46 16.33 -8.30 13.31
CA LEU A 46 17.56 -8.60 13.20
C LEU A 46 18.29 -8.83 13.88
#